data_7270bd7e1697915f1e76b6dc395f870e
#
_entry.id   7270bd7e1697915f1e76b6dc395f870e
#
_cell.length_a   1.000
_cell.length_b   1.000
_cell.length_c   1.000
_cell.angle_alpha   90.00
_cell.angle_beta   90.00
_cell.angle_gamma   90.00
#
_symmetry.space_group_name_H-M   'P 1'
#
loop_
_entity.id
_entity.type
_entity.pdbx_description
1 polymer ?
#
loop_
_entity_poly.entity_id
_entity_poly.type
_entity_poly.pdbx_seq_one_letter_code
_entity_poly.pdbx_strand_id
1 'polypeptide(L)'
;MREALIVIDYTNDFVAPEGKLTCGEPSQNIEERVTSILKQFHRQEKEIFFAVDVHEENDPYHPETELFPPHNIRGTSGRDQYGKVQTFLDELGADWPAHIHWHDKTRYSAFAGTPLELKLRERGIAHLHLIGVCTDICILHTAVDAYKRGFALTIHEDAVQSFNADGHTWALGHFKHCLGANVVTD
;
A
#
# COMPACT_ATOMS: atom_id res chain seq x y z
N MET A 1 19.73 10.35 0.19
CA MET A 1 19.04 9.55 -0.85
C MET A 1 17.63 10.04 -0.90
N ARG A 2 17.04 10.30 -2.10
CA ARG A 2 15.62 10.71 -2.17
C ARG A 2 14.74 9.50 -1.90
N GLU A 3 13.67 9.70 -1.15
CA GLU A 3 12.79 8.65 -0.67
C GLU A 3 11.32 8.96 -0.97
N ALA A 4 10.49 7.93 -1.06
CA ALA A 4 9.06 8.02 -1.26
C ALA A 4 8.32 7.08 -0.32
N LEU A 5 7.09 7.44 0.02
CA LEU A 5 6.13 6.59 0.70
C LEU A 5 5.22 5.92 -0.32
N ILE A 6 5.03 4.61 -0.18
CA ILE A 6 4.03 3.85 -0.93
C ILE A 6 2.97 3.38 0.07
N VAL A 7 1.75 3.92 -0.06
CA VAL A 7 0.56 3.51 0.71
C VAL A 7 -0.16 2.45 -0.11
N ILE A 8 -0.18 1.23 0.39
CA ILE A 8 -0.66 0.07 -0.37
C ILE A 8 -2.00 -0.40 0.22
N ASP A 9 -3.05 -0.32 -0.58
CA ASP A 9 -4.35 -0.98 -0.37
C ASP A 9 -5.00 -0.73 1.00
N TYR A 10 -4.79 0.43 1.63
CA TYR A 10 -5.43 0.75 2.90
C TYR A 10 -6.88 1.23 2.69
N THR A 11 -7.68 0.41 2.00
CA THR A 11 -9.03 0.72 1.53
C THR A 11 -10.11 0.18 2.45
N ASN A 12 -11.35 0.65 2.28
CA ASN A 12 -12.49 0.17 3.04
C ASN A 12 -12.70 -1.34 2.88
N ASP A 13 -12.59 -1.88 1.66
CA ASP A 13 -12.80 -3.32 1.45
C ASP A 13 -11.77 -4.20 2.15
N PHE A 14 -10.55 -3.70 2.36
CA PHE A 14 -9.50 -4.43 3.07
C PHE A 14 -9.39 -4.13 4.56
N VAL A 15 -9.95 -3.03 5.05
CA VAL A 15 -9.72 -2.58 6.45
C VAL A 15 -11.01 -2.41 7.23
N ALA A 16 -12.09 -1.88 6.64
CA ALA A 16 -13.33 -1.63 7.36
C ALA A 16 -13.93 -2.93 7.93
N PRO A 17 -14.65 -2.89 9.05
CA PRO A 17 -15.27 -4.08 9.64
C PRO A 17 -16.20 -4.82 8.68
N GLU A 18 -16.89 -4.09 7.80
CA GLU A 18 -17.82 -4.60 6.78
C GLU A 18 -17.16 -4.75 5.40
N GLY A 19 -15.87 -4.54 5.29
CA GLY A 19 -15.10 -4.66 4.06
C GLY A 19 -15.19 -6.05 3.44
N LYS A 20 -15.30 -6.11 2.11
CA LYS A 20 -15.56 -7.36 1.36
C LYS A 20 -14.46 -8.40 1.52
N LEU A 21 -13.23 -7.97 1.78
CA LEU A 21 -12.06 -8.82 2.02
C LEU A 21 -11.23 -8.26 3.19
N THR A 22 -11.91 -7.94 4.28
CA THR A 22 -11.28 -7.25 5.42
C THR A 22 -10.20 -8.07 6.10
N CYS A 23 -9.08 -7.42 6.40
CA CYS A 23 -8.03 -7.96 7.27
C CYS A 23 -8.40 -7.90 8.76
N GLY A 24 -9.58 -7.33 9.10
CA GLY A 24 -10.14 -7.28 10.43
C GLY A 24 -9.46 -6.28 11.38
N GLU A 25 -9.73 -6.47 12.67
CA GLU A 25 -9.26 -5.58 13.74
C GLU A 25 -7.74 -5.28 13.70
N PRO A 26 -6.84 -6.24 13.39
CA PRO A 26 -5.42 -5.94 13.30
C PRO A 26 -5.09 -4.82 12.29
N SER A 27 -5.78 -4.77 11.14
CA SER A 27 -5.56 -3.73 10.15
C SER A 27 -6.17 -2.37 10.53
N GLN A 28 -7.23 -2.38 11.33
CA GLN A 28 -7.85 -1.16 11.87
C GLN A 28 -6.95 -0.54 12.94
N ASN A 29 -6.30 -1.35 13.76
CA ASN A 29 -5.45 -0.91 14.87
C ASN A 29 -4.19 -0.16 14.41
N ILE A 30 -3.76 -0.30 13.15
CA ILE A 30 -2.63 0.45 12.60
C ILE A 30 -3.01 1.81 11.98
N GLU A 31 -4.28 2.20 11.98
CA GLU A 31 -4.78 3.42 11.34
C GLU A 31 -4.02 4.69 11.76
N GLU A 32 -3.84 4.86 13.07
CA GLU A 32 -3.13 6.03 13.61
C GLU A 32 -1.69 6.10 13.09
N ARG A 33 -1.03 4.96 13.03
CA ARG A 33 0.35 4.89 12.59
C ARG A 33 0.48 5.14 11.09
N VAL A 34 -0.36 4.50 10.27
CA VAL A 34 -0.45 4.74 8.82
C VAL A 34 -0.67 6.22 8.56
N THR A 35 -1.64 6.83 9.23
CA THR A 35 -1.96 8.25 9.08
C THR A 35 -0.83 9.17 9.55
N SER A 36 -0.15 8.83 10.63
CA SER A 36 0.97 9.60 11.17
C SER A 36 2.13 9.67 10.18
N ILE A 37 2.54 8.52 9.62
CA ILE A 37 3.60 8.43 8.62
C ILE A 37 3.22 9.20 7.35
N LEU A 38 1.99 9.02 6.87
CA LEU A 38 1.45 9.74 5.70
C LEU A 38 1.57 11.26 5.90
N LYS A 39 1.07 11.77 7.03
CA LYS A 39 1.15 13.20 7.38
C LYS A 39 2.58 13.69 7.54
N GLN A 40 3.49 12.86 8.04
CA GLN A 40 4.91 13.20 8.15
C GLN A 40 5.54 13.40 6.77
N PHE A 41 5.34 12.47 5.83
CA PHE A 41 5.85 12.58 4.46
C PHE A 41 5.25 13.80 3.75
N HIS A 42 3.95 14.03 3.91
CA HIS A 42 3.28 15.21 3.36
C HIS A 42 3.88 16.53 3.87
N ARG A 43 4.04 16.69 5.20
CA ARG A 43 4.65 17.91 5.77
C ARG A 43 6.09 18.14 5.32
N GLN A 44 6.81 17.09 4.93
CA GLN A 44 8.17 17.17 4.40
C GLN A 44 8.21 17.32 2.88
N GLU A 45 7.06 17.46 2.24
CA GLU A 45 6.90 17.53 0.77
C GLU A 45 7.61 16.39 0.02
N LYS A 46 7.69 15.20 0.67
CA LYS A 46 8.20 13.98 0.07
C LYS A 46 7.15 13.31 -0.79
N GLU A 47 7.59 12.61 -1.82
CA GLU A 47 6.72 11.90 -2.75
C GLU A 47 5.92 10.80 -2.05
N ILE A 48 4.61 10.79 -2.27
CA ILE A 48 3.65 9.82 -1.73
C ILE A 48 2.90 9.19 -2.89
N PHE A 49 2.89 7.88 -2.95
CA PHE A 49 2.16 7.12 -3.95
C PHE A 49 1.13 6.23 -3.28
N PHE A 50 -0.13 6.46 -3.55
CA PHE A 50 -1.20 5.52 -3.25
C PHE A 50 -1.23 4.47 -4.36
N ALA A 51 -0.96 3.21 -4.03
CA ALA A 51 -1.07 2.07 -4.92
C ALA A 51 -2.31 1.28 -4.52
N VAL A 52 -3.39 1.45 -5.26
CA VAL A 52 -4.72 0.99 -4.86
C VAL A 52 -5.24 -0.04 -5.83
N ASP A 53 -5.59 -1.18 -5.30
CA ASP A 53 -6.15 -2.29 -6.06
C ASP A 53 -7.45 -1.90 -6.75
N VAL A 54 -7.64 -2.39 -7.97
CA VAL A 54 -8.85 -2.15 -8.76
C VAL A 54 -9.24 -3.40 -9.52
N HIS A 55 -10.49 -3.80 -9.34
CA HIS A 55 -11.12 -4.88 -10.08
C HIS A 55 -12.29 -4.35 -10.90
N GLU A 56 -12.53 -4.98 -12.04
CA GLU A 56 -13.78 -4.81 -12.79
C GLU A 56 -14.77 -5.87 -12.33
N GLU A 57 -16.03 -5.51 -12.24
CA GLU A 57 -17.08 -6.44 -11.84
C GLU A 57 -17.19 -7.59 -12.85
N ASN A 58 -17.15 -8.83 -12.36
CA ASN A 58 -17.27 -10.06 -13.16
C ASN A 58 -16.17 -10.26 -14.23
N ASP A 59 -14.96 -9.71 -14.05
CA ASP A 59 -13.84 -10.00 -14.95
C ASP A 59 -13.35 -11.45 -14.79
N PRO A 60 -13.60 -12.36 -15.78
CA PRO A 60 -13.21 -13.75 -15.65
C PRO A 60 -11.70 -13.98 -15.91
N TYR A 61 -10.97 -12.95 -16.32
CA TYR A 61 -9.55 -13.03 -16.65
C TYR A 61 -8.65 -12.52 -15.53
N HIS A 62 -9.24 -11.87 -14.52
CA HIS A 62 -8.45 -11.44 -13.37
C HIS A 62 -8.14 -12.65 -12.48
N PRO A 63 -6.85 -12.90 -12.11
CA PRO A 63 -6.48 -14.12 -11.37
C PRO A 63 -7.12 -14.22 -9.99
N GLU A 64 -7.50 -13.12 -9.38
CA GLU A 64 -8.12 -13.10 -8.05
C GLU A 64 -9.63 -13.38 -8.07
N THR A 65 -10.27 -13.33 -9.24
CA THR A 65 -11.72 -13.58 -9.36
C THR A 65 -12.12 -14.99 -8.88
N GLU A 66 -11.24 -15.96 -9.03
CA GLU A 66 -11.47 -17.33 -8.55
C GLU A 66 -11.00 -17.56 -7.10
N LEU A 67 -10.21 -16.63 -6.55
CA LEU A 67 -9.57 -16.80 -5.24
C LEU A 67 -10.32 -16.09 -4.11
N PHE A 68 -10.94 -14.95 -4.42
CA PHE A 68 -11.53 -14.06 -3.42
C PHE A 68 -12.92 -13.57 -3.84
N PRO A 69 -13.78 -13.16 -2.88
CA PRO A 69 -15.01 -12.46 -3.21
C PRO A 69 -14.69 -11.13 -3.92
N PRO A 70 -15.64 -10.60 -4.72
CA PRO A 70 -15.48 -9.29 -5.36
C PRO A 70 -15.17 -8.20 -4.34
N HIS A 71 -14.06 -7.49 -4.55
CA HIS A 71 -13.56 -6.44 -3.69
C HIS A 71 -12.89 -5.34 -4.53
N ASN A 72 -12.73 -4.16 -3.96
CA ASN A 72 -12.13 -3.00 -4.62
C ASN A 72 -12.63 -2.78 -6.05
N ILE A 73 -13.95 -2.98 -6.26
CA ILE A 73 -14.57 -2.80 -7.57
C ILE A 73 -14.53 -1.33 -7.97
N ARG A 74 -14.17 -1.07 -9.21
CA ARG A 74 -14.09 0.29 -9.78
C ARG A 74 -15.39 1.06 -9.55
N GLY A 75 -15.27 2.28 -9.02
CA GLY A 75 -16.40 3.18 -8.80
C GLY A 75 -17.23 2.87 -7.55
N THR A 76 -16.79 1.94 -6.70
CA THR A 76 -17.44 1.67 -5.40
C THR A 76 -16.64 2.31 -4.25
N SER A 77 -17.34 2.60 -3.14
CA SER A 77 -16.73 3.09 -1.90
C SER A 77 -15.80 2.09 -1.21
N GLY A 78 -15.83 0.82 -1.62
CA GLY A 78 -14.88 -0.19 -1.16
C GLY A 78 -13.43 0.19 -1.46
N ARG A 79 -13.20 0.95 -2.54
CA ARG A 79 -11.88 1.47 -2.95
C ARG A 79 -11.45 2.77 -2.29
N ASP A 80 -12.36 3.47 -1.61
CA ASP A 80 -11.98 4.66 -0.86
C ASP A 80 -11.02 4.26 0.26
N GLN A 81 -10.11 5.16 0.62
CA GLN A 81 -9.19 4.89 1.71
C GLN A 81 -9.95 4.75 3.03
N TYR A 82 -9.43 3.96 3.95
CA TYR A 82 -10.08 3.75 5.23
C TYR A 82 -9.86 4.94 6.18
N GLY A 83 -10.93 5.36 6.85
CA GLY A 83 -10.95 6.22 8.02
C GLY A 83 -10.16 7.51 7.87
N LYS A 84 -9.15 7.73 8.74
CA LYS A 84 -8.35 8.96 8.80
C LYS A 84 -7.48 9.18 7.57
N VAL A 85 -7.15 8.12 6.82
CA VAL A 85 -6.43 8.25 5.55
C VAL A 85 -7.35 8.88 4.50
N GLN A 86 -8.63 8.49 4.44
CA GLN A 86 -9.61 9.16 3.58
C GLN A 86 -9.83 10.61 4.02
N THR A 87 -10.00 10.85 5.32
CA THR A 87 -10.11 12.22 5.86
C THR A 87 -8.95 13.10 5.42
N PHE A 88 -7.72 12.58 5.45
CA PHE A 88 -6.54 13.31 4.96
C PHE A 88 -6.67 13.68 3.48
N LEU A 89 -7.14 12.76 2.62
CA LEU A 89 -7.34 13.02 1.20
C LEU A 89 -8.46 14.04 0.96
N ASP A 90 -9.54 13.98 1.71
CA ASP A 90 -10.65 14.92 1.63
C ASP A 90 -10.22 16.35 2.01
N GLU A 91 -9.33 16.49 3.00
CA GLU A 91 -8.75 17.76 3.41
C GLU A 91 -7.86 18.40 2.33
N LEU A 92 -7.27 17.61 1.43
CA LEU A 92 -6.51 18.14 0.28
C LEU A 92 -7.41 18.78 -0.78
N GLY A 93 -8.68 18.42 -0.82
CA GLY A 93 -9.64 18.91 -1.82
C GLY A 93 -9.39 18.34 -3.23
N ALA A 94 -9.82 19.07 -4.26
CA ALA A 94 -9.74 18.61 -5.65
C ALA A 94 -8.34 18.75 -6.26
N ASP A 95 -7.55 19.71 -5.80
CA ASP A 95 -6.23 20.02 -6.34
C ASP A 95 -5.13 19.46 -5.42
N TRP A 96 -4.81 18.20 -5.60
CA TRP A 96 -3.78 17.54 -4.80
C TRP A 96 -2.39 18.15 -5.06
N PRO A 97 -1.56 18.29 -4.01
CA PRO A 97 -0.16 18.66 -4.16
C PRO A 97 0.58 17.75 -5.14
N ALA A 98 1.51 18.32 -5.91
CA ALA A 98 2.24 17.63 -6.96
C ALA A 98 3.06 16.41 -6.50
N HIS A 99 3.32 16.29 -5.19
CA HIS A 99 4.03 15.16 -4.58
C HIS A 99 3.12 14.02 -4.12
N ILE A 100 1.79 14.11 -4.34
CA ILE A 100 0.83 13.06 -4.00
C ILE A 100 0.26 12.46 -5.28
N HIS A 101 0.37 11.14 -5.42
CA HIS A 101 0.02 10.40 -6.63
C HIS A 101 -0.94 9.26 -6.31
N TRP A 102 -1.89 9.01 -7.22
CA TRP A 102 -2.78 7.84 -7.16
C TRP A 102 -2.49 6.92 -8.33
N HIS A 103 -2.24 5.64 -8.04
CA HIS A 103 -2.03 4.62 -9.04
C HIS A 103 -2.99 3.45 -8.82
N ASP A 104 -3.83 3.20 -9.80
CA ASP A 104 -4.59 1.96 -9.88
C ASP A 104 -3.65 0.82 -10.20
N LYS A 105 -3.72 -0.27 -9.45
CA LYS A 105 -3.03 -1.52 -9.75
C LYS A 105 -4.03 -2.66 -9.90
N THR A 106 -3.70 -3.65 -10.72
CA THR A 106 -4.52 -4.83 -11.00
C THR A 106 -3.81 -6.13 -10.64
N ARG A 107 -2.75 -6.06 -9.87
CA ARG A 107 -1.96 -7.19 -9.37
C ARG A 107 -1.44 -6.83 -7.98
N TYR A 108 -0.98 -7.81 -7.22
CA TYR A 108 -0.47 -7.58 -5.87
C TYR A 108 0.62 -6.54 -5.81
N SER A 109 1.63 -6.64 -6.70
CA SER A 109 2.71 -5.68 -6.72
C SER A 109 2.27 -4.33 -7.28
N ALA A 110 2.62 -3.24 -6.58
CA ALA A 110 2.42 -1.87 -7.04
C ALA A 110 3.21 -1.53 -8.33
N PHE A 111 4.19 -2.34 -8.70
CA PHE A 111 4.96 -2.16 -9.93
C PHE A 111 4.33 -2.85 -11.15
N ALA A 112 3.49 -3.87 -10.92
CA ALA A 112 3.00 -4.71 -12.00
C ALA A 112 1.97 -3.98 -12.87
N GLY A 113 2.36 -3.61 -14.10
CA GLY A 113 1.48 -2.94 -15.06
C GLY A 113 1.15 -1.48 -14.73
N THR A 114 1.87 -0.86 -13.79
CA THR A 114 1.68 0.54 -13.39
C THR A 114 2.84 1.43 -13.83
N PRO A 115 2.67 2.76 -13.87
CA PRO A 115 3.76 3.69 -14.16
C PRO A 115 4.66 3.97 -12.93
N LEU A 116 4.54 3.23 -11.82
CA LEU A 116 5.22 3.54 -10.56
C LEU A 116 6.74 3.66 -10.73
N GLU A 117 7.39 2.65 -11.35
CA GLU A 117 8.84 2.68 -11.53
C GLU A 117 9.29 3.90 -12.33
N LEU A 118 8.61 4.21 -13.43
CA LEU A 118 8.91 5.38 -14.25
C LEU A 118 8.85 6.66 -13.41
N LYS A 119 7.77 6.83 -12.64
CA LYS A 119 7.56 7.99 -11.77
C LYS A 119 8.61 8.13 -10.68
N LEU A 120 9.00 7.02 -10.07
CA LEU A 120 10.08 6.99 -9.06
C LEU A 120 11.43 7.40 -9.69
N ARG A 121 11.77 6.85 -10.85
CA ARG A 121 13.03 7.15 -11.56
C ARG A 121 13.10 8.62 -12.02
N GLU A 122 12.02 9.15 -12.60
CA GLU A 122 11.92 10.56 -12.99
C GLU A 122 12.25 11.52 -11.83
N ARG A 123 11.90 11.13 -10.60
CA ARG A 123 12.09 11.92 -9.38
C ARG A 123 13.40 11.63 -8.66
N GLY A 124 14.22 10.72 -9.20
CA GLY A 124 15.47 10.31 -8.57
C GLY A 124 15.29 9.60 -7.24
N ILE A 125 14.12 8.97 -7.03
CA ILE A 125 13.84 8.18 -5.83
C ILE A 125 14.66 6.89 -5.89
N ALA A 126 15.29 6.54 -4.78
CA ALA A 126 16.08 5.33 -4.65
C ALA A 126 15.78 4.53 -3.36
N HIS A 127 14.92 5.08 -2.49
CA HIS A 127 14.51 4.44 -1.25
C HIS A 127 12.99 4.53 -1.10
N LEU A 128 12.35 3.40 -0.78
CA LEU A 128 10.90 3.29 -0.62
C LEU A 128 10.55 2.91 0.82
N HIS A 129 9.57 3.62 1.37
CA HIS A 129 8.91 3.27 2.62
C HIS A 129 7.57 2.64 2.27
N LEU A 130 7.28 1.45 2.78
CA LEU A 130 6.04 0.73 2.51
C LEU A 130 5.18 0.67 3.76
N ILE A 131 3.88 1.00 3.59
CA ILE A 131 2.82 0.89 4.61
C ILE A 131 1.53 0.37 3.97
N GLY A 132 0.61 -0.16 4.76
CA GLY A 132 -0.70 -0.64 4.32
C GLY A 132 -0.90 -2.14 4.50
N VAL A 133 -1.65 -2.77 3.59
CA VAL A 133 -2.08 -4.18 3.67
C VAL A 133 -2.00 -4.90 2.32
N CYS A 134 -1.91 -6.24 2.24
CA CYS A 134 -1.54 -7.15 3.33
C CYS A 134 -0.03 -7.35 3.32
N THR A 135 0.56 -7.49 4.50
CA THR A 135 2.01 -7.64 4.68
C THR A 135 2.62 -8.75 3.82
N ASP A 136 1.96 -9.92 3.80
CA ASP A 136 2.39 -11.13 3.11
C ASP A 136 1.87 -11.27 1.67
N ILE A 137 1.13 -10.28 1.18
CA ILE A 137 0.59 -10.27 -0.20
C ILE A 137 1.07 -9.02 -0.94
N CYS A 138 0.31 -7.93 -0.92
CA CYS A 138 0.61 -6.76 -1.75
C CYS A 138 1.90 -6.05 -1.32
N ILE A 139 2.15 -5.94 0.01
CA ILE A 139 3.41 -5.39 0.54
C ILE A 139 4.58 -6.30 0.13
N LEU A 140 4.46 -7.62 0.33
CA LEU A 140 5.50 -8.58 -0.01
C LEU A 140 5.87 -8.52 -1.50
N HIS A 141 4.88 -8.61 -2.39
CA HIS A 141 5.14 -8.61 -3.83
C HIS A 141 5.72 -7.28 -4.30
N THR A 142 5.28 -6.16 -3.73
CA THR A 142 5.84 -4.84 -4.00
C THR A 142 7.29 -4.73 -3.50
N ALA A 143 7.59 -5.23 -2.30
CA ALA A 143 8.93 -5.23 -1.75
C ALA A 143 9.92 -6.08 -2.57
N VAL A 144 9.49 -7.28 -3.00
CA VAL A 144 10.28 -8.15 -3.88
C VAL A 144 10.58 -7.46 -5.21
N ASP A 145 9.58 -6.83 -5.81
CA ASP A 145 9.75 -6.11 -7.06
C ASP A 145 10.63 -4.87 -6.92
N ALA A 146 10.52 -4.14 -5.81
CA ALA A 146 11.40 -3.02 -5.48
C ALA A 146 12.86 -3.47 -5.31
N TYR A 147 13.08 -4.55 -4.56
CA TYR A 147 14.40 -5.17 -4.39
C TYR A 147 15.05 -5.54 -5.72
N LYS A 148 14.32 -6.24 -6.61
CA LYS A 148 14.80 -6.62 -7.95
C LYS A 148 15.20 -5.42 -8.81
N ARG A 149 14.59 -4.25 -8.58
CA ARG A 149 14.83 -2.99 -9.28
C ARG A 149 15.90 -2.13 -8.62
N GLY A 150 16.49 -2.61 -7.51
CA GLY A 150 17.58 -1.93 -6.80
C GLY A 150 17.14 -0.75 -5.93
N PHE A 151 15.87 -0.71 -5.50
CA PHE A 151 15.44 0.24 -4.48
C PHE A 151 15.83 -0.23 -3.09
N ALA A 152 16.32 0.69 -2.25
CA ALA A 152 16.40 0.47 -0.83
C ALA A 152 14.98 0.46 -0.22
N LEU A 153 14.78 -0.31 0.85
CA LEU A 153 13.47 -0.52 1.45
C LEU A 153 13.47 -0.23 2.94
N THR A 154 12.44 0.46 3.39
CA THR A 154 12.00 0.51 4.79
C THR A 154 10.57 0.00 4.87
N ILE A 155 10.33 -0.96 5.74
CA ILE A 155 9.00 -1.47 6.09
C ILE A 155 8.69 -0.96 7.49
N HIS A 156 7.59 -0.23 7.64
CA HIS A 156 7.11 0.20 8.95
C HIS A 156 6.26 -0.92 9.53
N GLU A 157 6.85 -1.73 10.42
CA GLU A 157 6.22 -2.93 10.99
C GLU A 157 4.89 -2.61 11.68
N ASP A 158 4.83 -1.47 12.36
CA ASP A 158 3.67 -0.94 13.07
C ASP A 158 2.63 -0.24 12.16
N ALA A 159 2.90 -0.18 10.85
CA ALA A 159 2.01 0.39 9.82
C ALA A 159 1.74 -0.58 8.65
N VAL A 160 2.05 -1.86 8.82
CA VAL A 160 1.65 -2.94 7.90
C VAL A 160 0.93 -4.03 8.67
N GLN A 161 -0.07 -4.68 8.05
CA GLN A 161 -0.82 -5.76 8.70
C GLN A 161 -1.41 -6.74 7.68
N SER A 162 -1.84 -7.90 8.14
CA SER A 162 -2.50 -8.93 7.34
C SER A 162 -3.59 -9.64 8.14
N PHE A 163 -4.54 -10.28 7.45
CA PHE A 163 -5.50 -11.22 8.05
C PHE A 163 -4.85 -12.54 8.49
N ASN A 164 -3.65 -12.84 7.98
CA ASN A 164 -2.87 -14.03 8.26
C ASN A 164 -1.70 -13.67 9.20
N ALA A 165 -1.82 -13.93 10.49
CA ALA A 165 -0.80 -13.58 11.48
C ALA A 165 0.55 -14.29 11.24
N ASP A 166 0.51 -15.57 10.82
CA ASP A 166 1.73 -16.32 10.51
C ASP A 166 2.41 -15.78 9.25
N GLY A 167 1.61 -15.46 8.22
CA GLY A 167 2.08 -14.81 7.00
C GLY A 167 2.70 -13.44 7.26
N HIS A 168 2.06 -12.61 8.09
CA HIS A 168 2.59 -11.33 8.53
C HIS A 168 3.97 -11.47 9.18
N THR A 169 4.08 -12.34 10.18
CA THR A 169 5.34 -12.58 10.90
C THR A 169 6.43 -13.10 9.96
N TRP A 170 6.09 -14.05 9.10
CA TRP A 170 7.02 -14.61 8.12
C TRP A 170 7.51 -13.54 7.14
N ALA A 171 6.60 -12.72 6.62
CA ALA A 171 6.96 -11.67 5.65
C ALA A 171 7.90 -10.61 6.26
N LEU A 172 7.68 -10.19 7.50
CA LEU A 172 8.60 -9.29 8.21
C LEU A 172 10.01 -9.87 8.31
N GLY A 173 10.13 -11.16 8.64
CA GLY A 173 11.41 -11.86 8.63
C GLY A 173 12.04 -11.93 7.23
N HIS A 174 11.23 -12.19 6.20
CA HIS A 174 11.67 -12.25 4.81
C HIS A 174 12.20 -10.88 4.32
N PHE A 175 11.51 -9.79 4.61
CA PHE A 175 11.97 -8.44 4.28
C PHE A 175 13.35 -8.17 4.85
N LYS A 176 13.55 -8.49 6.13
CA LYS A 176 14.81 -8.24 6.84
C LYS A 176 15.94 -9.13 6.33
N HIS A 177 15.72 -10.43 6.22
CA HIS A 177 16.80 -11.40 6.02
C HIS A 177 17.04 -11.76 4.55
N CYS A 178 16.04 -11.61 3.67
CA CYS A 178 16.17 -11.94 2.25
C CYS A 178 16.23 -10.72 1.34
N LEU A 179 15.51 -9.64 1.68
CA LEU A 179 15.51 -8.41 0.87
C LEU A 179 16.44 -7.32 1.44
N GLY A 180 17.03 -7.52 2.63
CA GLY A 180 17.87 -6.50 3.27
C GLY A 180 17.13 -5.22 3.61
N ALA A 181 15.80 -5.28 3.77
CA ALA A 181 15.01 -4.14 4.12
C ALA A 181 15.23 -3.71 5.58
N ASN A 182 15.14 -2.41 5.82
CA ASN A 182 15.09 -1.86 7.17
C ASN A 182 13.64 -2.04 7.69
N VAL A 183 13.44 -2.93 8.65
CA VAL A 183 12.14 -3.14 9.31
C VAL A 183 12.16 -2.37 10.62
N VAL A 184 11.28 -1.36 10.73
CA VAL A 184 11.27 -0.39 11.84
C VAL A 184 9.93 -0.33 12.55
N THR A 185 9.98 -0.07 13.83
CA THR A 185 8.88 0.38 14.69
C THR A 185 9.30 1.69 15.34
N ASP A 186 8.40 2.65 15.47
CA ASP A 186 8.67 3.92 16.18
C ASP A 186 8.04 3.93 17.56
#